data_9cf846880f27311ea217f26ec355d5d1
#
_entry.id   9cf846880f27311ea217f26ec355d5d1
#
_cell.length_a   1.000
_cell.length_b   1.000
_cell.length_c   1.000
_cell.angle_alpha   90.00
_cell.angle_beta   90.00
_cell.angle_gamma   90.00
#
_symmetry.space_group_name_H-M   'P 1'
#
loop_
_entity.id
_entity.type
_entity.pdbx_description
1 polymer ?
#
loop_
_entity_poly.entity_id
_entity_poly.type
_entity_poly.pdbx_seq_one_letter_code
_entity_poly.pdbx_strand_id
1 'polypeptide(L)'
;IPNGDSIVLVENNALCDSHIVYSYLSNILSQKYNSKIYSYNPNFFNNTFRKLIFYIKIFFLFSYRYIYFSFGVEKNIIPKHNNKNEIEKKFNEVKNKLKSKKDIYDINLKDINVGDLVYDGFLRKYDLPTINFNTKIFEEYLKNFIDLFYFWFDFFSNNKISSVIVSHTVYEFGIVLRLAIKNKIKAYSAGSFFIFSHDEKNNSIF
;
A
#
# COMPACT_ATOMS: atom_id res chain seq x y z
N ILE A 1 -2.86 1.90 -27.16
CA ILE A 1 -2.32 1.71 -25.80
C ILE A 1 -2.08 3.09 -25.24
N PRO A 2 -2.64 3.44 -24.07
CA PRO A 2 -2.38 4.72 -23.42
C PRO A 2 -0.89 4.90 -23.17
N ASN A 3 -0.34 6.07 -23.47
CA ASN A 3 1.09 6.38 -23.36
C ASN A 3 1.39 7.68 -22.61
N GLY A 4 0.42 8.19 -21.89
CA GLY A 4 0.59 9.42 -21.08
C GLY A 4 1.56 9.21 -19.91
N ASP A 5 1.93 10.31 -19.25
CA ASP A 5 2.91 10.33 -18.15
C ASP A 5 2.33 9.95 -16.79
N SER A 6 0.99 9.81 -16.69
CA SER A 6 0.35 9.43 -15.45
C SER A 6 0.20 7.92 -15.29
N ILE A 7 -0.06 7.48 -14.06
CA ILE A 7 -0.06 6.08 -13.65
C ILE A 7 -1.42 5.72 -13.04
N VAL A 8 -2.02 4.63 -13.50
CA VAL A 8 -3.00 3.84 -12.75
C VAL A 8 -2.24 2.84 -11.90
N LEU A 9 -2.36 2.94 -10.59
CA LEU A 9 -1.66 2.07 -9.65
C LEU A 9 -2.59 0.96 -9.16
N VAL A 10 -2.28 -0.31 -9.41
CA VAL A 10 -3.12 -1.46 -9.06
C VAL A 10 -2.40 -2.41 -8.11
N GLU A 11 -3.05 -2.74 -6.98
CA GLU A 11 -2.48 -3.65 -6.00
C GLU A 11 -2.39 -5.08 -6.52
N ASN A 12 -1.25 -5.73 -6.26
CA ASN A 12 -1.09 -7.16 -6.53
C ASN A 12 -1.89 -7.98 -5.51
N ASN A 13 -2.93 -8.65 -5.98
CA ASN A 13 -3.77 -9.54 -5.18
C ASN A 13 -3.56 -10.99 -5.60
N ALA A 14 -3.53 -11.91 -4.62
CA ALA A 14 -3.39 -13.34 -4.87
C ALA A 14 -4.71 -14.03 -5.23
N LEU A 15 -5.86 -13.38 -4.99
CA LEU A 15 -7.19 -13.94 -5.25
C LEU A 15 -7.52 -13.85 -6.73
N CYS A 16 -7.64 -15.00 -7.38
CA CYS A 16 -7.87 -15.10 -8.83
C CYS A 16 -9.15 -14.36 -9.28
N ASP A 17 -10.20 -14.43 -8.49
CA ASP A 17 -11.49 -13.80 -8.81
C ASP A 17 -11.39 -12.27 -8.92
N SER A 18 -10.47 -11.66 -8.18
CA SER A 18 -10.23 -10.22 -8.23
C SER A 18 -9.50 -9.79 -9.50
N HIS A 19 -8.77 -10.69 -10.17
CA HIS A 19 -7.96 -10.33 -11.33
C HIS A 19 -8.79 -9.83 -12.51
N ILE A 20 -9.99 -10.40 -12.72
CA ILE A 20 -10.90 -9.96 -13.80
C ILE A 20 -11.35 -8.52 -13.54
N VAL A 21 -11.78 -8.23 -12.31
CA VAL A 21 -12.25 -6.88 -11.94
C VAL A 21 -11.09 -5.88 -12.03
N TYR A 22 -9.90 -6.25 -11.55
CA TYR A 22 -8.71 -5.39 -11.59
C TYR A 22 -8.26 -5.11 -13.02
N SER A 23 -8.27 -6.12 -13.89
CA SER A 23 -7.94 -5.94 -15.31
C SER A 23 -8.92 -5.00 -16.01
N TYR A 24 -10.21 -5.20 -15.78
CA TYR A 24 -11.26 -4.36 -16.37
C TYR A 24 -11.16 -2.92 -15.90
N LEU A 25 -11.13 -2.72 -14.57
CA LEU A 25 -11.12 -1.41 -13.97
C LEU A 25 -9.83 -0.63 -14.31
N SER A 26 -8.66 -1.29 -14.23
CA SER A 26 -7.40 -0.63 -14.57
C SER A 26 -7.32 -0.22 -16.04
N ASN A 27 -7.83 -1.04 -16.97
CA ASN A 27 -7.88 -0.70 -18.38
C ASN A 27 -8.86 0.46 -18.69
N ILE A 28 -10.04 0.47 -18.06
CA ILE A 28 -10.99 1.59 -18.18
C ILE A 28 -10.36 2.89 -17.68
N LEU A 29 -9.73 2.86 -16.49
CA LEU A 29 -9.09 4.04 -15.91
C LEU A 29 -7.87 4.48 -16.73
N SER A 30 -7.08 3.53 -17.23
CA SER A 30 -5.94 3.78 -18.11
C SER A 30 -6.37 4.52 -19.38
N GLN A 31 -7.42 4.05 -20.04
CA GLN A 31 -7.98 4.73 -21.22
C GLN A 31 -8.56 6.11 -20.89
N LYS A 32 -9.36 6.19 -19.81
CA LYS A 32 -10.00 7.44 -19.39
C LYS A 32 -8.98 8.55 -19.09
N TYR A 33 -7.86 8.21 -18.45
CA TYR A 33 -6.86 9.19 -18.01
C TYR A 33 -5.61 9.21 -18.90
N ASN A 34 -5.60 8.46 -19.99
CA ASN A 34 -4.41 8.24 -20.83
C ASN A 34 -3.18 7.89 -19.98
N SER A 35 -3.29 6.86 -19.15
CA SER A 35 -2.31 6.52 -18.12
C SER A 35 -1.73 5.14 -18.33
N LYS A 36 -0.47 4.95 -17.99
CA LYS A 36 0.17 3.63 -17.88
C LYS A 36 -0.37 2.85 -16.69
N ILE A 37 -0.36 1.53 -16.75
CA ILE A 37 -0.79 0.69 -15.63
C ILE A 37 0.45 0.15 -14.93
N TYR A 38 0.61 0.45 -13.64
CA TYR A 38 1.65 -0.13 -12.80
C TYR A 38 1.00 -0.96 -11.70
N SER A 39 1.49 -2.18 -11.51
CA SER A 39 1.10 -2.96 -10.32
C SER A 39 2.04 -2.68 -9.15
N TYR A 40 1.59 -2.94 -7.93
CA TYR A 40 2.43 -2.76 -6.75
C TYR A 40 2.22 -3.85 -5.70
N ASN A 41 3.29 -4.12 -4.94
CA ASN A 41 3.18 -4.90 -3.72
C ASN A 41 2.95 -3.96 -2.53
N PRO A 42 1.96 -4.21 -1.68
CA PRO A 42 1.65 -3.32 -0.57
C PRO A 42 2.77 -3.27 0.49
N ASN A 43 3.52 -4.37 0.67
CA ASN A 43 4.53 -4.54 1.72
C ASN A 43 5.92 -4.82 1.18
N PHE A 44 6.94 -4.65 2.04
CA PHE A 44 8.29 -5.10 1.75
C PHE A 44 8.36 -6.62 1.59
N PHE A 45 9.30 -7.07 0.76
CA PHE A 45 9.70 -8.47 0.83
C PHE A 45 10.64 -8.68 2.03
N ASN A 46 10.17 -9.38 3.02
CA ASN A 46 10.93 -9.64 4.25
C ASN A 46 12.18 -10.54 4.05
N ASN A 47 12.41 -11.06 2.86
CA ASN A 47 13.54 -11.94 2.58
C ASN A 47 13.99 -11.82 1.12
N THR A 48 15.30 -11.65 0.93
CA THR A 48 15.94 -11.62 -0.40
C THR A 48 15.63 -12.89 -1.20
N PHE A 49 15.55 -14.06 -0.54
CA PHE A 49 15.19 -15.32 -1.16
C PHE A 49 13.75 -15.31 -1.69
N ARG A 50 12.79 -14.76 -0.94
CA ARG A 50 11.41 -14.60 -1.42
C ARG A 50 11.32 -13.63 -2.61
N LYS A 51 12.16 -12.61 -2.63
CA LYS A 51 12.28 -11.69 -3.75
C LYS A 51 12.82 -12.40 -4.99
N LEU A 52 13.83 -13.25 -4.82
CA LEU A 52 14.39 -14.08 -5.90
C LEU A 52 13.34 -15.05 -6.45
N ILE A 53 12.67 -15.79 -5.57
CA ILE A 53 11.56 -16.69 -5.96
C ILE A 53 10.46 -15.95 -6.70
N PHE A 54 10.13 -14.73 -6.28
CA PHE A 54 9.16 -13.90 -6.97
C PHE A 54 9.55 -13.64 -8.43
N TYR A 55 10.80 -13.21 -8.69
CA TYR A 55 11.26 -12.98 -10.05
C TYR A 55 11.33 -14.25 -10.88
N ILE A 56 11.78 -15.36 -10.29
CA ILE A 56 11.83 -16.68 -10.95
C ILE A 56 10.41 -17.10 -11.35
N LYS A 57 9.44 -17.00 -10.44
CA LYS A 57 8.05 -17.37 -10.72
C LYS A 57 7.42 -16.52 -11.83
N ILE A 58 7.69 -15.22 -11.86
CA ILE A 58 7.25 -14.35 -12.95
C ILE A 58 7.86 -14.81 -14.28
N PHE A 59 9.17 -15.04 -14.29
CA PHE A 59 9.88 -15.45 -15.51
C PHE A 59 9.34 -16.76 -16.09
N PHE A 60 9.03 -17.74 -15.23
CA PHE A 60 8.49 -19.03 -15.64
C PHE A 60 6.96 -19.09 -15.73
N LEU A 61 6.26 -17.96 -15.71
CA LEU A 61 4.80 -17.88 -15.86
C LEU A 61 3.98 -18.62 -14.78
N PHE A 62 4.61 -19.02 -13.66
CA PHE A 62 3.95 -19.79 -12.59
C PHE A 62 3.38 -18.91 -11.45
N SER A 63 3.24 -17.63 -11.66
CA SER A 63 2.74 -16.71 -10.65
C SER A 63 1.47 -16.00 -11.11
N TYR A 64 0.49 -15.83 -10.19
CA TYR A 64 -0.68 -14.98 -10.45
C TYR A 64 -0.27 -13.56 -10.89
N ARG A 65 0.93 -13.10 -10.55
CA ARG A 65 1.47 -11.81 -10.97
C ARG A 65 1.71 -11.71 -12.47
N TYR A 66 1.94 -12.82 -13.16
CA TYR A 66 1.98 -12.85 -14.63
C TYR A 66 0.66 -12.38 -15.25
N ILE A 67 -0.47 -12.66 -14.58
CA ILE A 67 -1.79 -12.21 -15.01
C ILE A 67 -1.84 -10.68 -15.15
N TYR A 68 -1.17 -9.97 -14.27
CA TYR A 68 -1.10 -8.50 -14.33
C TYR A 68 -0.42 -8.01 -15.61
N PHE A 69 0.66 -8.63 -16.03
CA PHE A 69 1.31 -8.28 -17.29
C PHE A 69 0.42 -8.59 -18.51
N SER A 70 -0.40 -9.63 -18.44
CA SER A 70 -1.29 -10.00 -19.54
C SER A 70 -2.40 -8.98 -19.82
N PHE A 71 -2.75 -8.13 -18.85
CA PHE A 71 -3.74 -7.07 -19.05
C PHE A 71 -3.12 -5.65 -19.12
N GLY A 72 -1.83 -5.57 -19.45
CA GLY A 72 -1.18 -4.32 -19.81
C GLY A 72 -0.42 -3.63 -18.68
N VAL A 73 -0.13 -4.30 -17.56
CA VAL A 73 0.78 -3.77 -16.54
C VAL A 73 2.20 -3.67 -17.11
N GLU A 74 2.74 -2.47 -17.15
CA GLU A 74 4.09 -2.23 -17.70
C GLU A 74 5.18 -2.42 -16.66
N LYS A 75 4.87 -2.17 -15.38
CA LYS A 75 5.85 -2.19 -14.29
C LYS A 75 5.24 -2.66 -13.00
N ASN A 76 6.00 -3.43 -12.23
CA ASN A 76 5.64 -3.80 -10.86
C ASN A 76 6.50 -3.02 -9.86
N ILE A 77 5.84 -2.28 -8.98
CA ILE A 77 6.48 -1.48 -7.93
C ILE A 77 6.64 -2.36 -6.68
N ILE A 78 7.87 -2.48 -6.24
CA ILE A 78 8.23 -3.20 -5.02
C ILE A 78 8.81 -2.18 -4.04
N PRO A 79 8.23 -2.01 -2.86
CA PRO A 79 8.78 -1.13 -1.85
C PRO A 79 10.24 -1.46 -1.52
N LYS A 80 11.03 -0.43 -1.34
CA LYS A 80 12.44 -0.51 -0.93
C LYS A 80 12.60 0.27 0.37
N HIS A 81 13.50 -0.19 1.23
CA HIS A 81 13.82 0.53 2.44
C HIS A 81 14.46 1.89 2.13
N ASN A 82 14.04 2.89 2.89
CA ASN A 82 14.60 4.23 2.86
C ASN A 82 15.94 4.30 3.61
N ASN A 83 16.51 5.50 3.69
CA ASN A 83 17.73 5.71 4.47
C ASN A 83 17.48 5.39 5.96
N LYS A 84 18.28 4.46 6.50
CA LYS A 84 18.10 3.94 7.87
C LYS A 84 18.15 5.04 8.94
N ASN A 85 19.06 6.00 8.81
CA ASN A 85 19.21 7.08 9.79
C ASN A 85 18.00 8.03 9.77
N GLU A 86 17.42 8.25 8.60
CA GLU A 86 16.24 9.09 8.43
C GLU A 86 15.00 8.44 9.04
N ILE A 87 14.83 7.15 8.79
CA ILE A 87 13.73 6.38 9.38
C ILE A 87 13.89 6.26 10.90
N GLU A 88 15.10 6.10 11.41
CA GLU A 88 15.37 6.08 12.84
C GLU A 88 14.95 7.39 13.52
N LYS A 89 15.25 8.52 12.90
CA LYS A 89 14.83 9.85 13.42
C LYS A 89 13.31 9.95 13.47
N LYS A 90 12.62 9.61 12.36
CA LYS A 90 11.16 9.65 12.27
C LYS A 90 10.49 8.69 13.26
N PHE A 91 11.04 7.50 13.43
CA PHE A 91 10.59 6.53 14.42
C PHE A 91 10.68 7.09 15.83
N ASN A 92 11.83 7.68 16.22
CA ASN A 92 12.01 8.25 17.53
C ASN A 92 11.05 9.42 17.81
N GLU A 93 10.76 10.26 16.81
CA GLU A 93 9.77 11.33 16.91
C GLU A 93 8.35 10.80 17.22
N VAL A 94 7.96 9.67 16.63
CA VAL A 94 6.68 9.01 16.91
C VAL A 94 6.73 8.31 18.27
N LYS A 95 7.76 7.49 18.52
CA LYS A 95 7.90 6.71 19.74
C LYS A 95 7.86 7.56 20.99
N ASN A 96 8.53 8.71 20.99
CA ASN A 96 8.58 9.62 22.13
C ASN A 96 7.21 10.21 22.53
N LYS A 97 6.23 10.17 21.62
CA LYS A 97 4.85 10.61 21.87
C LYS A 97 3.96 9.50 22.44
N LEU A 98 4.37 8.23 22.31
CA LEU A 98 3.58 7.09 22.78
C LEU A 98 3.75 6.88 24.27
N LYS A 99 2.73 7.22 25.05
CA LYS A 99 2.64 7.01 26.50
C LYS A 99 1.56 6.00 26.88
N SER A 100 0.59 5.81 25.99
CA SER A 100 -0.56 4.94 26.19
C SER A 100 -0.97 4.26 24.89
N LYS A 101 -1.83 3.22 24.98
CA LYS A 101 -2.42 2.60 23.79
C LYS A 101 -3.25 3.56 22.94
N LYS A 102 -3.87 4.57 23.58
CA LYS A 102 -4.67 5.58 22.88
C LYS A 102 -3.80 6.40 21.94
N ASP A 103 -2.56 6.71 22.33
CA ASP A 103 -1.66 7.50 21.51
C ASP A 103 -1.28 6.81 20.20
N ILE A 104 -1.45 5.47 20.12
CA ILE A 104 -1.24 4.74 18.88
C ILE A 104 -2.27 5.14 17.83
N TYR A 105 -3.55 5.31 18.21
CA TYR A 105 -4.59 5.75 17.29
C TYR A 105 -4.39 7.20 16.81
N ASP A 106 -3.65 8.00 17.56
CA ASP A 106 -3.34 9.39 17.25
C ASP A 106 -2.05 9.55 16.42
N ILE A 107 -1.45 8.44 15.95
CA ILE A 107 -0.26 8.50 15.10
C ILE A 107 -0.60 9.16 13.77
N ASN A 108 0.03 10.29 13.52
CA ASN A 108 -0.06 11.03 12.27
C ASN A 108 1.30 11.08 11.58
N LEU A 109 1.33 10.74 10.29
CA LEU A 109 2.49 10.87 9.41
C LEU A 109 2.11 11.78 8.24
N LYS A 110 2.80 12.92 8.09
CA LYS A 110 2.51 13.89 7.02
C LYS A 110 1.03 14.32 6.97
N ASP A 111 0.46 14.62 8.15
CA ASP A 111 -0.96 15.00 8.33
C ASP A 111 -1.97 13.94 7.84
N ILE A 112 -1.55 12.69 7.84
CA ILE A 112 -2.40 11.52 7.59
C ILE A 112 -2.44 10.70 8.87
N ASN A 113 -3.63 10.52 9.44
CA ASN A 113 -3.78 9.59 10.55
C ASN A 113 -3.58 8.16 10.04
N VAL A 114 -2.72 7.41 10.71
CA VAL A 114 -2.39 6.01 10.37
C VAL A 114 -2.42 5.10 11.59
N GLY A 115 -2.89 5.62 12.73
CA GLY A 115 -2.81 4.93 14.01
C GLY A 115 -3.60 3.63 14.05
N ASP A 116 -4.80 3.62 13.48
CA ASP A 116 -5.62 2.41 13.34
C ASP A 116 -4.95 1.37 12.44
N LEU A 117 -4.31 1.80 11.33
CA LEU A 117 -3.56 0.88 10.46
C LEU A 117 -2.39 0.22 11.20
N VAL A 118 -1.70 1.00 12.04
CA VAL A 118 -0.61 0.50 12.90
C VAL A 118 -1.16 -0.48 13.94
N TYR A 119 -2.23 -0.10 14.63
CA TYR A 119 -2.83 -0.91 15.69
C TYR A 119 -3.31 -2.25 15.16
N ASP A 120 -4.21 -2.22 14.20
CA ASP A 120 -4.84 -3.42 13.66
C ASP A 120 -3.85 -4.30 12.88
N GLY A 121 -2.93 -3.68 12.14
CA GLY A 121 -1.89 -4.37 11.41
C GLY A 121 -0.92 -5.13 12.32
N PHE A 122 -0.55 -4.54 13.46
CA PHE A 122 0.26 -5.22 14.48
C PHE A 122 -0.48 -6.43 15.06
N LEU A 123 -1.73 -6.24 15.52
CA LEU A 123 -2.52 -7.32 16.11
C LEU A 123 -2.67 -8.50 15.14
N ARG A 124 -3.02 -8.21 13.89
CA ARG A 124 -3.16 -9.24 12.86
C ARG A 124 -1.86 -9.97 12.57
N LYS A 125 -0.74 -9.23 12.46
CA LYS A 125 0.56 -9.81 12.09
C LYS A 125 1.09 -10.80 13.11
N TYR A 126 0.83 -10.52 14.39
CA TYR A 126 1.37 -11.31 15.51
C TYR A 126 0.31 -12.15 16.23
N ASP A 127 -0.93 -12.14 15.73
CA ASP A 127 -2.08 -12.86 16.32
C ASP A 127 -2.26 -12.55 17.81
N LEU A 128 -2.26 -11.26 18.15
CA LEU A 128 -2.33 -10.79 19.52
C LEU A 128 -3.67 -10.12 19.81
N PRO A 129 -4.25 -10.34 21.01
CA PRO A 129 -5.52 -9.71 21.40
C PRO A 129 -5.36 -8.23 21.77
N THR A 130 -4.15 -7.77 22.03
CA THR A 130 -3.84 -6.39 22.44
C THR A 130 -2.39 -6.03 22.23
N ILE A 131 -2.10 -4.73 22.17
CA ILE A 131 -0.75 -4.22 22.02
C ILE A 131 -0.08 -3.98 23.39
N ASN A 132 1.18 -4.43 23.51
CA ASN A 132 2.14 -3.90 24.45
C ASN A 132 3.18 -3.08 23.68
N PHE A 133 3.01 -1.74 23.70
CA PHE A 133 3.83 -0.83 22.90
C PHE A 133 5.26 -0.64 23.41
N ASN A 134 5.60 -1.17 24.59
CA ASN A 134 6.96 -1.14 25.15
C ASN A 134 7.79 -2.39 24.77
N THR A 135 7.33 -3.19 23.81
CA THR A 135 8.05 -4.38 23.37
C THR A 135 8.91 -4.09 22.14
N LYS A 136 10.07 -4.76 22.05
CA LYS A 136 10.93 -4.69 20.85
C LYS A 136 10.18 -5.08 19.56
N ILE A 137 9.27 -6.05 19.66
CA ILE A 137 8.46 -6.52 18.50
C ILE A 137 7.58 -5.39 17.97
N PHE A 138 6.94 -4.62 18.87
CA PHE A 138 6.14 -3.47 18.46
C PHE A 138 7.01 -2.35 17.89
N GLU A 139 8.16 -2.07 18.50
CA GLU A 139 9.09 -1.07 17.98
C GLU A 139 9.60 -1.40 16.58
N GLU A 140 9.98 -2.64 16.34
CA GLU A 140 10.40 -3.10 15.02
C GLU A 140 9.26 -3.03 14.00
N TYR A 141 8.05 -3.40 14.40
CA TYR A 141 6.88 -3.28 13.54
C TYR A 141 6.59 -1.83 13.19
N LEU A 142 6.52 -0.94 14.17
CA LEU A 142 6.26 0.48 13.97
C LEU A 142 7.32 1.13 13.08
N LYS A 143 8.59 0.79 13.28
CA LYS A 143 9.68 1.28 12.44
C LYS A 143 9.53 0.84 10.98
N ASN A 144 9.20 -0.44 10.75
CA ASN A 144 8.95 -0.96 9.41
C ASN A 144 7.70 -0.31 8.78
N PHE A 145 6.66 -0.05 9.55
CA PHE A 145 5.46 0.65 9.08
C PHE A 145 5.78 2.09 8.65
N ILE A 146 6.54 2.82 9.45
CA ILE A 146 6.99 4.19 9.13
C ILE A 146 7.83 4.18 7.85
N ASP A 147 8.78 3.24 7.72
CA ASP A 147 9.61 3.11 6.54
C ASP A 147 8.76 2.86 5.27
N LEU A 148 7.79 1.95 5.35
CA LEU A 148 6.86 1.67 4.27
C LEU A 148 6.00 2.88 3.90
N PHE A 149 5.49 3.60 4.92
CA PHE A 149 4.72 4.83 4.70
C PHE A 149 5.52 5.88 3.93
N TYR A 150 6.77 6.11 4.32
CA TYR A 150 7.61 7.11 3.65
C TYR A 150 8.03 6.68 2.24
N PHE A 151 8.25 5.39 2.00
CA PHE A 151 8.43 4.90 0.63
C PHE A 151 7.24 5.28 -0.26
N TRP A 152 6.02 5.01 0.19
CA TRP A 152 4.82 5.35 -0.58
C TRP A 152 4.60 6.84 -0.68
N PHE A 153 4.84 7.60 0.39
CA PHE A 153 4.75 9.05 0.37
C PHE A 153 5.67 9.66 -0.69
N ASP A 154 6.92 9.23 -0.74
CA ASP A 154 7.89 9.69 -1.73
C ASP A 154 7.52 9.22 -3.14
N PHE A 155 6.99 8.01 -3.27
CA PHE A 155 6.50 7.51 -4.56
C PHE A 155 5.36 8.40 -5.11
N PHE A 156 4.39 8.77 -4.28
CA PHE A 156 3.29 9.67 -4.66
C PHE A 156 3.80 11.08 -4.99
N SER A 157 4.79 11.57 -4.27
CA SER A 157 5.39 12.90 -4.51
C SER A 157 6.17 12.98 -5.81
N ASN A 158 6.79 11.88 -6.24
CA ASN A 158 7.65 11.83 -7.42
C ASN A 158 6.97 11.29 -8.69
N ASN A 159 5.71 10.88 -8.61
CA ASN A 159 5.00 10.30 -9.75
C ASN A 159 3.60 10.93 -9.90
N LYS A 160 3.18 11.12 -11.13
CA LYS A 160 1.83 11.57 -11.45
C LYS A 160 0.87 10.39 -11.43
N ILE A 161 0.14 10.19 -10.34
CA ILE A 161 -0.82 9.11 -10.20
C ILE A 161 -2.21 9.63 -10.54
N SER A 162 -2.90 8.96 -11.46
CA SER A 162 -4.25 9.32 -11.91
C SER A 162 -5.32 8.60 -11.11
N SER A 163 -5.06 7.36 -10.71
CA SER A 163 -5.99 6.59 -9.89
C SER A 163 -5.28 5.41 -9.23
N VAL A 164 -5.93 4.87 -8.18
CA VAL A 164 -5.43 3.75 -7.38
C VAL A 164 -6.52 2.68 -7.25
N ILE A 165 -6.14 1.41 -7.37
CA ILE A 165 -6.98 0.26 -7.09
C ILE A 165 -6.34 -0.54 -5.97
N VAL A 166 -7.06 -0.70 -4.85
CA VAL A 166 -6.62 -1.41 -3.66
C VAL A 166 -7.49 -2.63 -3.38
N SER A 167 -6.93 -3.64 -2.74
CA SER A 167 -7.69 -4.81 -2.29
C SER A 167 -8.29 -4.60 -0.90
N HIS A 168 -7.54 -3.94 -0.03
CA HIS A 168 -7.87 -3.74 1.37
C HIS A 168 -7.68 -2.28 1.79
N THR A 169 -8.53 -1.82 2.71
CA THR A 169 -8.51 -0.45 3.24
C THR A 169 -7.87 -0.36 4.63
N VAL A 170 -7.48 -1.50 5.19
CA VAL A 170 -7.00 -1.69 6.57
C VAL A 170 -5.55 -2.18 6.59
N TYR A 171 -4.94 -2.17 7.78
CA TYR A 171 -3.54 -2.56 7.99
C TYR A 171 -2.58 -1.75 7.13
N GLU A 172 -1.39 -2.26 6.88
CA GLU A 172 -0.39 -1.64 5.99
C GLU A 172 -0.90 -1.44 4.55
N PHE A 173 -1.89 -2.21 4.13
CA PHE A 173 -2.53 -2.10 2.80
C PHE A 173 -3.26 -0.76 2.63
N GLY A 174 -3.78 -0.19 3.71
CA GLY A 174 -4.49 1.09 3.71
C GLY A 174 -3.59 2.32 3.44
N ILE A 175 -2.27 2.20 3.50
CA ILE A 175 -1.35 3.33 3.31
C ILE A 175 -1.55 4.00 1.94
N VAL A 176 -1.53 3.19 0.88
CA VAL A 176 -1.67 3.69 -0.50
C VAL A 176 -3.02 4.37 -0.72
N LEU A 177 -4.08 3.81 -0.14
CA LEU A 177 -5.43 4.42 -0.20
C LEU A 177 -5.46 5.80 0.48
N ARG A 178 -4.92 5.91 1.70
CA ARG A 178 -4.91 7.17 2.45
C ARG A 178 -4.10 8.26 1.75
N LEU A 179 -2.95 7.88 1.20
CA LEU A 179 -2.14 8.78 0.39
C LEU A 179 -2.89 9.24 -0.86
N ALA A 180 -3.62 8.35 -1.54
CA ALA A 180 -4.44 8.72 -2.69
C ALA A 180 -5.52 9.74 -2.32
N ILE A 181 -6.27 9.48 -1.24
CA ILE A 181 -7.34 10.38 -0.76
C ILE A 181 -6.76 11.75 -0.37
N LYS A 182 -5.67 11.78 0.39
CA LYS A 182 -4.99 13.03 0.80
C LYS A 182 -4.56 13.87 -0.40
N ASN A 183 -4.14 13.22 -1.49
CA ASN A 183 -3.73 13.88 -2.73
C ASN A 183 -4.90 14.11 -3.71
N LYS A 184 -6.16 13.89 -3.29
CA LYS A 184 -7.38 14.01 -4.13
C LYS A 184 -7.34 13.14 -5.39
N ILE A 185 -6.62 12.02 -5.32
CA ILE A 185 -6.51 11.03 -6.39
C ILE A 185 -7.69 10.06 -6.24
N LYS A 186 -8.32 9.71 -7.36
CA LYS A 186 -9.41 8.73 -7.37
C LYS A 186 -8.92 7.37 -6.92
N ALA A 187 -9.54 6.84 -5.88
CA ALA A 187 -9.19 5.55 -5.32
C ALA A 187 -10.40 4.61 -5.32
N TYR A 188 -10.14 3.34 -5.57
CA TYR A 188 -11.17 2.31 -5.65
C TYR A 188 -10.72 1.09 -4.85
N SER A 189 -11.63 0.52 -4.05
CA SER A 189 -11.48 -0.86 -3.60
C SER A 189 -12.40 -1.74 -4.43
N ALA A 190 -11.87 -2.88 -4.87
CA ALA A 190 -12.59 -3.78 -5.74
C ALA A 190 -12.41 -5.23 -5.28
N GLY A 191 -13.49 -5.97 -5.34
CA GLY A 191 -13.55 -7.43 -5.14
C GLY A 191 -14.37 -8.07 -6.22
N SER A 192 -14.61 -9.37 -6.13
CA SER A 192 -15.29 -10.14 -7.18
C SER A 192 -16.68 -9.61 -7.55
N PHE A 193 -17.37 -8.95 -6.61
CA PHE A 193 -18.77 -8.55 -6.76
C PHE A 193 -19.03 -7.07 -6.52
N PHE A 194 -18.00 -6.27 -6.24
CA PHE A 194 -18.19 -4.86 -5.91
C PHE A 194 -17.01 -4.00 -6.32
N ILE A 195 -17.30 -2.73 -6.57
CA ILE A 195 -16.32 -1.67 -6.71
C ILE A 195 -16.82 -0.50 -5.86
N PHE A 196 -16.02 -0.06 -4.90
CA PHE A 196 -16.27 1.13 -4.11
C PHE A 196 -15.31 2.25 -4.53
N SER A 197 -15.85 3.44 -4.74
CA SER A 197 -15.05 4.66 -4.91
C SER A 197 -14.81 5.29 -3.55
N HIS A 198 -13.57 5.66 -3.28
CA HIS A 198 -13.17 6.34 -2.05
C HIS A 198 -12.82 7.80 -2.35
N ASP A 199 -13.34 8.70 -1.53
CA ASP A 199 -13.01 10.12 -1.53
C ASP A 199 -13.13 10.70 -0.11
N GLU A 200 -12.78 11.96 0.07
CA GLU A 200 -12.83 12.64 1.39
C GLU A 200 -14.25 12.64 1.99
N LYS A 201 -15.29 12.57 1.18
CA LYS A 201 -16.69 12.63 1.65
C LYS A 201 -17.22 11.27 2.09
N ASN A 202 -16.74 10.20 1.47
CA ASN A 202 -17.22 8.84 1.71
C ASN A 202 -16.39 8.09 2.76
N ASN A 203 -15.29 8.68 3.24
CA ASN A 203 -14.43 8.08 4.25
C ASN A 203 -14.62 8.79 5.60
N SER A 204 -15.75 8.55 6.25
CA SER A 204 -15.96 8.94 7.66
C SER A 204 -15.07 8.17 8.66
N ILE A 205 -14.09 7.42 8.18
CA ILE A 205 -13.19 6.57 8.96
C ILE A 205 -11.84 7.28 9.24
N PHE A 206 -11.67 8.51 8.75
CA PHE A 206 -10.41 9.26 8.91
C PHE A 206 -10.62 10.53 9.70
#